data_70821c1d5aded9636e12e4eced68a990
#
_entry.id   70821c1d5aded9636e12e4eced68a990
#
_cell.length_a   1.000
_cell.length_b   1.000
_cell.length_c   1.000
_cell.angle_alpha   90.00
_cell.angle_beta   90.00
_cell.angle_gamma   90.00
#
_symmetry.space_group_name_H-M   'P 1'
#
loop_
_entity.id
_entity.type
_entity.pdbx_description
1 polymer ?
#
loop_
_entity_poly.entity_id
_entity_poly.type
_entity_poly.pdbx_seq_one_letter_code
_entity_poly.pdbx_strand_id
1 'polypeptide(L)'
;MKKNDIISIIQDNDISECYSLKNLGIEGYAFPYQEALKIVQICKLLVIPILGGDVYSMNNSTIENSDDNWYYNRTPDESYYDYVQNSCNKSESYIKTIKNHFCNRPLFSFVLENEI
;
A
#
# COMPACT_ATOMS: atom_id res chain seq x y z
N MET A 1 11.10 7.87 -16.33
CA MET A 1 10.32 7.84 -15.09
C MET A 1 9.22 6.79 -15.18
N LYS A 2 9.07 6.00 -14.19
CA LYS A 2 8.02 4.98 -14.17
C LYS A 2 6.68 5.62 -13.86
N LYS A 3 5.70 5.45 -14.73
CA LYS A 3 4.38 6.04 -14.54
C LYS A 3 3.58 5.37 -13.42
N ASN A 4 4.01 4.17 -13.03
CA ASN A 4 3.26 3.32 -12.09
C ASN A 4 3.95 3.19 -10.73
N ASP A 5 4.82 4.13 -10.38
CA ASP A 5 5.41 4.12 -9.05
C ASP A 5 4.53 4.90 -8.08
N ILE A 6 4.79 4.70 -6.79
CA ILE A 6 3.96 5.30 -5.75
C ILE A 6 4.05 6.83 -5.76
N ILE A 7 5.19 7.37 -6.16
CA ILE A 7 5.36 8.83 -6.20
C ILE A 7 4.45 9.44 -7.25
N SER A 8 4.37 8.82 -8.44
CA SER A 8 3.47 9.28 -9.49
C SER A 8 2.01 9.20 -9.04
N ILE A 9 1.64 8.13 -8.34
CA ILE A 9 0.29 7.98 -7.83
C ILE A 9 -0.05 9.11 -6.85
N ILE A 10 0.88 9.41 -5.95
CA ILE A 10 0.68 10.51 -4.99
C ILE A 10 0.48 11.83 -5.70
N GLN A 11 1.33 12.11 -6.69
CA GLN A 11 1.31 13.40 -7.39
C GLN A 11 0.08 13.59 -8.27
N ASP A 12 -0.38 12.51 -8.90
CA ASP A 12 -1.42 12.60 -9.91
C ASP A 12 -2.84 12.39 -9.38
N ASN A 13 -3.03 12.04 -8.11
CA ASN A 13 -4.31 11.58 -7.61
C ASN A 13 -4.76 12.17 -6.27
N ASP A 14 -4.43 13.41 -5.99
CA ASP A 14 -4.97 14.08 -4.79
C ASP A 14 -4.85 13.27 -3.50
N ILE A 15 -3.71 12.64 -3.29
CA ILE A 15 -3.45 11.98 -2.02
C ILE A 15 -3.16 13.07 -0.99
N SER A 16 -4.08 13.28 -0.06
CA SER A 16 -4.02 14.41 0.85
C SER A 16 -3.13 14.17 2.06
N GLU A 17 -2.87 12.91 2.39
CA GLU A 17 -2.07 12.60 3.58
C GLU A 17 -1.18 11.40 3.33
N CYS A 18 0.13 11.60 3.50
CA CYS A 18 1.11 10.50 3.46
C CYS A 18 2.30 10.89 4.32
N TYR A 19 3.05 9.89 4.75
CA TYR A 19 4.18 10.09 5.65
C TYR A 19 5.42 9.40 5.09
N SER A 20 6.51 10.15 5.01
CA SER A 20 7.80 9.59 4.59
C SER A 20 8.33 8.62 5.64
N LEU A 21 8.89 7.51 5.19
CA LEU A 21 9.50 6.51 6.05
C LEU A 21 11.01 6.73 6.22
N LYS A 22 11.49 7.89 5.79
CA LYS A 22 12.91 8.21 5.80
C LYS A 22 13.55 8.09 7.18
N ASN A 23 12.81 8.48 8.23
CA ASN A 23 13.33 8.41 9.60
C ASN A 23 13.55 6.97 10.07
N LEU A 24 12.95 5.99 9.38
CA LEU A 24 13.19 4.58 9.65
C LEU A 24 14.24 3.97 8.71
N GLY A 25 14.90 4.81 7.91
CA GLY A 25 15.90 4.34 6.96
C GLY A 25 15.30 3.67 5.74
N ILE A 26 14.04 3.95 5.44
CA ILE A 26 13.31 3.31 4.35
C ILE A 26 12.92 4.36 3.33
N GLU A 27 13.19 4.08 2.04
CA GLU A 27 12.67 4.92 0.96
C GLU A 27 11.23 4.52 0.71
N GLY A 28 10.32 5.48 0.86
CA GLY A 28 8.92 5.21 0.61
C GLY A 28 8.02 6.02 1.51
N TYR A 29 6.73 5.69 1.41
CA TYR A 29 5.68 6.43 2.11
C TYR A 29 4.68 5.47 2.71
N ALA A 30 4.09 5.89 3.84
CA ALA A 30 3.00 5.16 4.46
C ALA A 30 1.76 6.04 4.46
N PHE A 31 0.60 5.42 4.37
CA PHE A 31 -0.68 6.10 4.17
C PHE A 31 -1.68 5.70 5.24
N PRO A 32 -2.45 6.67 5.76
CA PRO A 32 -3.55 6.31 6.67
C PRO A 32 -4.61 5.50 5.93
N TYR A 33 -5.52 4.92 6.70
CA TYR A 33 -6.52 3.99 6.20
C TYR A 33 -7.27 4.49 4.96
N GLN A 34 -7.82 5.69 5.02
CA GLN A 34 -8.61 6.22 3.91
C GLN A 34 -7.78 6.41 2.64
N GLU A 35 -6.57 6.93 2.79
CA GLU A 35 -5.67 7.12 1.66
C GLU A 35 -5.19 5.78 1.11
N ALA A 36 -4.94 4.81 1.99
CA ALA A 36 -4.52 3.46 1.57
C ALA A 36 -5.59 2.81 0.70
N LEU A 37 -6.87 2.91 1.09
CA LEU A 37 -7.95 2.36 0.28
C LEU A 37 -8.05 3.07 -1.07
N LYS A 38 -7.82 4.38 -1.08
CA LYS A 38 -7.81 5.15 -2.33
C LYS A 38 -6.71 4.63 -3.28
N ILE A 39 -5.52 4.35 -2.74
CA ILE A 39 -4.41 3.83 -3.54
C ILE A 39 -4.75 2.48 -4.14
N VAL A 40 -5.41 1.60 -3.40
CA VAL A 40 -5.84 0.31 -3.94
C VAL A 40 -6.77 0.52 -5.15
N GLN A 41 -7.73 1.43 -5.05
CA GLN A 41 -8.65 1.71 -6.15
C GLN A 41 -7.93 2.29 -7.36
N ILE A 42 -6.97 3.18 -7.13
CA ILE A 42 -6.16 3.75 -8.21
C ILE A 42 -5.37 2.65 -8.91
N CYS A 43 -4.77 1.73 -8.16
CA CYS A 43 -4.02 0.62 -8.75
C CYS A 43 -4.91 -0.27 -9.61
N LYS A 44 -6.15 -0.51 -9.18
CA LYS A 44 -7.10 -1.26 -10.02
C LYS A 44 -7.36 -0.53 -11.34
N LEU A 45 -7.58 0.77 -11.29
CA LEU A 45 -7.87 1.56 -12.48
C LEU A 45 -6.67 1.65 -13.42
N LEU A 46 -5.46 1.75 -12.89
CA LEU A 46 -4.25 1.85 -13.67
C LEU A 46 -3.66 0.51 -14.05
N VAL A 47 -4.31 -0.58 -13.65
CA VAL A 47 -3.90 -1.96 -13.93
C VAL A 47 -2.49 -2.24 -13.38
N ILE A 48 -2.29 -1.90 -12.09
CA ILE A 48 -1.02 -2.10 -11.39
C ILE A 48 -1.20 -3.14 -10.30
N PRO A 49 -0.49 -4.29 -10.38
CA PRO A 49 -0.56 -5.27 -9.30
C PRO A 49 0.09 -4.75 -8.02
N ILE A 50 -0.50 -5.07 -6.89
CA ILE A 50 0.08 -4.76 -5.59
C ILE A 50 0.70 -6.03 -5.04
N LEU A 51 2.04 -6.05 -4.94
CA LEU A 51 2.75 -7.24 -4.46
C LEU A 51 2.57 -7.46 -2.97
N GLY A 52 2.30 -6.40 -2.23
CA GLY A 52 2.11 -6.46 -0.80
C GLY A 52 2.41 -5.13 -0.16
N GLY A 53 2.67 -5.16 1.14
CA GLY A 53 3.02 -3.96 1.86
C GLY A 53 3.30 -4.24 3.32
N ASP A 54 3.64 -3.18 4.03
CA ASP A 54 3.95 -3.24 5.44
C ASP A 54 3.01 -2.33 6.23
N VAL A 55 2.82 -2.66 7.49
CA VAL A 55 1.97 -1.87 8.38
C VAL A 55 2.85 -1.17 9.41
N TYR A 56 2.58 0.10 9.62
CA TYR A 56 3.24 0.93 10.62
C TYR A 56 2.17 1.50 11.53
N SER A 57 2.57 1.95 12.70
CA SER A 57 1.65 2.64 13.59
C SER A 57 2.16 4.04 13.88
N MET A 58 1.23 4.98 13.97
CA MET A 58 1.54 6.33 14.38
C MET A 58 1.28 6.44 15.87
N ASN A 59 2.34 6.62 16.65
CA ASN A 59 2.26 6.75 18.10
C ASN A 59 2.74 8.16 18.44
N ASN A 60 1.81 9.03 18.78
CA ASN A 60 2.06 10.46 18.91
C ASN A 60 2.55 10.98 17.56
N SER A 61 3.74 11.51 17.46
CA SER A 61 4.29 11.97 16.20
C SER A 61 5.34 11.02 15.62
N THR A 62 5.44 9.81 16.19
CA THR A 62 6.47 8.86 15.81
C THR A 62 5.86 7.69 15.05
N ILE A 63 6.47 7.35 13.92
CA ILE A 63 6.06 6.19 13.12
C ILE A 63 6.90 5.00 13.56
N GLU A 64 6.22 3.90 13.88
CA GLU A 64 6.87 2.68 14.34
C GLU A 64 6.48 1.51 13.46
N ASN A 65 7.41 0.59 13.21
CA ASN A 65 7.12 -0.63 12.48
C ASN A 65 6.29 -1.55 13.37
N SER A 66 5.17 -2.05 12.85
CA SER A 66 4.31 -2.94 13.62
C SER A 66 4.66 -4.41 13.40
N ASP A 67 5.57 -4.71 12.47
CA ASP A 67 5.94 -6.07 12.06
C ASP A 67 4.81 -6.82 11.35
N ASP A 68 3.71 -6.17 11.05
CA ASP A 68 2.64 -6.75 10.23
C ASP A 68 2.88 -6.42 8.78
N ASN A 69 2.55 -7.37 7.91
CA ASN A 69 2.71 -7.18 6.47
C ASN A 69 1.78 -8.14 5.74
N TRP A 70 1.64 -7.91 4.44
CA TRP A 70 0.92 -8.84 3.58
C TRP A 70 1.65 -8.93 2.25
N TYR A 71 1.36 -10.02 1.51
CA TYR A 71 1.92 -10.19 0.18
C TYR A 71 0.95 -11.01 -0.67
N TYR A 72 1.11 -10.89 -1.98
CA TYR A 72 0.34 -11.67 -2.93
C TYR A 72 1.27 -12.34 -3.93
N ASN A 73 1.14 -13.65 -4.09
CA ASN A 73 1.91 -14.42 -5.04
C ASN A 73 1.04 -14.74 -6.25
N ARG A 74 1.46 -14.24 -7.42
CA ARG A 74 0.77 -14.56 -8.67
C ARG A 74 0.85 -16.06 -8.94
N THR A 75 -0.28 -16.67 -9.31
CA THR A 75 -0.28 -18.08 -9.69
C THR A 75 0.11 -18.21 -11.16
N PRO A 76 0.69 -19.38 -11.58
CA PRO A 76 1.14 -19.54 -12.97
C PRO A 76 0.05 -19.39 -14.01
N ASP A 77 -1.19 -19.78 -13.66
CA ASP A 77 -2.32 -19.74 -14.59
C ASP A 77 -3.06 -18.43 -14.62
N GLU A 78 -2.67 -17.51 -13.76
CA GLU A 78 -3.39 -16.26 -13.58
C GLU A 78 -3.07 -15.28 -14.70
N SER A 79 -4.10 -14.76 -15.37
CA SER A 79 -3.89 -13.71 -16.36
C SER A 79 -3.40 -12.46 -15.65
N TYR A 80 -2.81 -11.53 -16.41
CA TYR A 80 -2.36 -10.28 -15.82
C TYR A 80 -3.53 -9.50 -15.21
N TYR A 81 -4.66 -9.49 -15.88
CA TYR A 81 -5.85 -8.81 -15.36
C TYR A 81 -6.30 -9.42 -14.04
N ASP A 82 -6.39 -10.75 -13.97
CA ASP A 82 -6.78 -11.42 -12.73
C ASP A 82 -5.76 -11.20 -11.63
N TYR A 83 -4.49 -11.19 -11.97
CA TYR A 83 -3.41 -10.88 -11.04
C TYR A 83 -3.61 -9.50 -10.42
N VAL A 84 -3.91 -8.48 -11.25
CA VAL A 84 -4.18 -7.14 -10.75
C VAL A 84 -5.38 -7.16 -9.81
N GLN A 85 -6.50 -7.73 -10.25
CA GLN A 85 -7.72 -7.75 -9.44
C GLN A 85 -7.52 -8.51 -8.12
N ASN A 86 -6.91 -9.67 -8.19
CA ASN A 86 -6.75 -10.50 -6.99
C ASN A 86 -5.76 -9.88 -6.00
N SER A 87 -4.66 -9.33 -6.49
CA SER A 87 -3.67 -8.70 -5.60
C SER A 87 -4.24 -7.43 -4.95
N CYS A 88 -5.00 -6.64 -5.69
CA CYS A 88 -5.64 -5.45 -5.15
C CYS A 88 -6.73 -5.82 -4.16
N ASN A 89 -7.53 -6.85 -4.47
CA ASN A 89 -8.58 -7.29 -3.56
C ASN A 89 -8.01 -7.85 -2.25
N LYS A 90 -6.91 -8.57 -2.33
CA LYS A 90 -6.24 -9.06 -1.12
C LYS A 90 -5.73 -7.90 -0.28
N SER A 91 -5.15 -6.90 -0.92
CA SER A 91 -4.65 -5.71 -0.23
C SER A 91 -5.79 -4.98 0.49
N GLU A 92 -6.90 -4.79 -0.21
CA GLU A 92 -8.06 -4.12 0.37
C GLU A 92 -8.60 -4.88 1.59
N SER A 93 -8.77 -6.19 1.45
CA SER A 93 -9.24 -7.04 2.54
C SER A 93 -8.32 -6.98 3.75
N TYR A 94 -7.02 -7.06 3.50
CA TYR A 94 -6.03 -7.02 4.58
C TYR A 94 -6.07 -5.69 5.32
N ILE A 95 -6.11 -4.59 4.57
CA ILE A 95 -6.13 -3.25 5.14
C ILE A 95 -7.38 -3.06 6.02
N LYS A 96 -8.53 -3.51 5.55
CA LYS A 96 -9.79 -3.41 6.31
C LYS A 96 -9.76 -4.26 7.58
N THR A 97 -9.13 -5.43 7.51
CA THR A 97 -9.02 -6.32 8.66
C THR A 97 -8.08 -5.75 9.71
N ILE A 98 -6.90 -5.32 9.28
CA ILE A 98 -5.86 -4.81 10.18
C ILE A 98 -6.31 -3.53 10.89
N LYS A 99 -7.07 -2.69 10.22
CA LYS A 99 -7.54 -1.44 10.82
C LYS A 99 -8.20 -1.68 12.19
N ASN A 100 -8.94 -2.77 12.31
CA ASN A 100 -9.70 -3.06 13.53
C ASN A 100 -8.87 -3.67 14.65
N HIS A 101 -7.60 -3.98 14.39
CA HIS A 101 -6.73 -4.62 15.36
C HIS A 101 -5.78 -3.64 16.05
N PHE A 102 -5.80 -2.38 15.67
CA PHE A 102 -4.88 -1.39 16.20
C PHE A 102 -5.57 -0.41 17.13
N CYS A 103 -4.96 -0.19 18.29
CA CYS A 103 -5.40 0.89 19.21
C CYS A 103 -4.92 2.23 18.69
N ASN A 104 -3.75 2.24 18.04
CA ASN A 104 -3.18 3.42 17.43
C ASN A 104 -3.55 3.46 15.95
N ARG A 105 -3.26 4.59 15.34
CA ARG A 105 -3.58 4.82 13.94
C ARG A 105 -2.65 3.99 13.04
N PRO A 106 -3.18 3.01 12.29
CA PRO A 106 -2.33 2.23 11.39
C PRO A 106 -2.02 3.01 10.12
N LEU A 107 -0.83 2.81 9.60
CA LEU A 107 -0.38 3.34 8.32
C LEU A 107 0.05 2.17 7.45
N PHE A 108 -0.14 2.30 6.14
CA PHE A 108 0.13 1.22 5.19
C PHE A 108 1.09 1.69 4.10
N SER A 109 2.11 0.90 3.83
CA SER A 109 2.98 1.12 2.68
C SER A 109 2.69 0.05 1.63
N PHE A 110 3.06 0.31 0.39
CA PHE A 110 2.76 -0.59 -0.73
C PHE A 110 4.02 -0.93 -1.50
N VAL A 111 4.09 -2.18 -1.95
CA VAL A 111 5.09 -2.61 -2.91
C VAL A 111 4.34 -2.90 -4.22
N LEU A 112 4.62 -2.10 -5.23
CA LEU A 112 3.97 -2.23 -6.53
C LEU A 112 4.90 -2.98 -7.49
N GLU A 113 4.34 -3.75 -8.41
CA GLU A 113 5.15 -4.59 -9.28
C GLU A 113 6.22 -3.81 -10.03
N ASN A 114 5.89 -2.63 -10.50
CA ASN A 114 6.82 -1.85 -11.32
C ASN A 114 7.87 -1.10 -10.52
N GLU A 115 7.92 -1.27 -9.22
CA GLU A 115 8.90 -0.61 -8.35
C GLU A 115 10.06 -1.51 -7.99
N ILE A 116 10.03 -2.77 -8.41
CA ILE A 116 11.10 -3.70 -8.09
C ILE A 116 12.15 -3.77 -9.19
#